data_761513fd5c0210af8ab81549b401b900
#
_entry.id   761513fd5c0210af8ab81549b401b900
#
_cell.length_a   1.000
_cell.length_b   1.000
_cell.length_c   1.000
_cell.angle_alpha   90.00
_cell.angle_beta   90.00
_cell.angle_gamma   90.00
#
_symmetry.space_group_name_H-M   'P 1'
#
loop_
_entity.id
_entity.type
_entity.pdbx_description
1 polymer ?
#
loop_
_entity_poly.entity_id
_entity_poly.type
_entity_poly.pdbx_seq_one_letter_code
_entity_poly.pdbx_strand_id
1 'polypeptide(L)'
;MKQFMDKDFLLSTDMAKTLYHDFAENMPILDYHCHINPQEIYEDRKFDTITQVWLGGDHYKWRQMRSNGVDEKYVTGDSTDREKFQAWAETMPKLIGNPLYHWSHLELRKYFGYQGYLNGDTAEEVWNLCNMRLQEDSMTVRNLIKQSGVTLICTTDDPVDSLEWHKKIAEDDTFDVQVLPAWRPDKAMNVEKPTFGAYMAQLSQVSGVQITDFASLKEALKNRMEFFTSMGCCVSDHALEYVMYAPAADSEVDAILAKGLKGEAVSKEEELKFKTAFMLFVAREYNAMGWIMQIHYGCKRDNNGYMFEKLGADTGFDCINNYAPSAQMADFLNALSTNNEIPKTILYSLNPNDNASIGTIIGCFQEKFPGKIQQGSAWWFNDHKTGMTEQMTSLANLGCLGNFIGMLTDSRSFLSYTRHEYFRRILCSLVGGWVDNGEYPADMKALEEIVKGICYNNSVKYFGFKLDEVK
;
A
#
# COMPACT_ATOMS: atom_id res chain seq x y z
N MET A 1 -27.94 -21.66 8.66
CA MET A 1 -26.51 -21.40 8.51
C MET A 1 -26.34 -20.61 7.22
N LYS A 2 -25.57 -19.49 7.23
CA LYS A 2 -25.29 -18.76 5.99
C LYS A 2 -24.46 -19.66 5.07
N GLN A 3 -24.70 -19.57 3.76
CA GLN A 3 -23.87 -20.24 2.76
C GLN A 3 -22.48 -19.59 2.73
N PHE A 4 -21.44 -20.38 2.42
CA PHE A 4 -20.06 -19.87 2.33
C PHE A 4 -19.96 -18.82 1.23
N MET A 5 -19.53 -17.62 1.61
CA MET A 5 -19.33 -16.46 0.72
C MET A 5 -20.55 -16.20 -0.21
N ASP A 6 -21.75 -16.21 0.36
CA ASP A 6 -22.94 -15.76 -0.36
C ASP A 6 -22.87 -14.27 -0.70
N LYS A 7 -23.87 -13.76 -1.43
CA LYS A 7 -23.89 -12.32 -1.82
C LYS A 7 -23.78 -11.36 -0.62
N ASP A 8 -24.22 -11.81 0.58
CA ASP A 8 -24.18 -11.04 1.83
C ASP A 8 -22.97 -11.41 2.72
N PHE A 9 -21.92 -12.00 2.12
CA PHE A 9 -20.68 -12.32 2.83
C PHE A 9 -20.15 -11.09 3.59
N LEU A 10 -19.80 -11.27 4.86
CA LEU A 10 -19.38 -10.24 5.82
C LEU A 10 -20.44 -9.18 6.18
N LEU A 11 -21.58 -9.12 5.52
CA LEU A 11 -22.63 -8.15 5.84
C LEU A 11 -23.50 -8.71 7.00
N SER A 12 -23.40 -8.05 8.15
CA SER A 12 -23.96 -8.58 9.40
C SER A 12 -25.42 -8.20 9.67
N THR A 13 -25.88 -7.08 9.10
CA THR A 13 -27.21 -6.51 9.36
C THR A 13 -27.90 -6.13 8.04
N ASP A 14 -29.22 -5.83 8.10
CA ASP A 14 -29.96 -5.43 6.90
C ASP A 14 -29.51 -4.05 6.42
N MET A 15 -29.21 -3.12 7.31
CA MET A 15 -28.62 -1.83 6.91
C MET A 15 -27.26 -2.04 6.23
N ALA A 16 -26.40 -2.92 6.75
CA ALA A 16 -25.12 -3.23 6.11
C ALA A 16 -25.28 -3.74 4.68
N LYS A 17 -26.30 -4.58 4.40
CA LYS A 17 -26.61 -5.08 3.05
C LYS A 17 -27.07 -3.94 2.14
N THR A 18 -27.97 -3.07 2.62
CA THR A 18 -28.43 -1.89 1.89
C THR A 18 -27.27 -0.98 1.53
N LEU A 19 -26.43 -0.62 2.51
CA LEU A 19 -25.27 0.25 2.28
C LEU A 19 -24.29 -0.34 1.26
N TYR A 20 -24.07 -1.65 1.31
CA TYR A 20 -23.16 -2.32 0.38
C TYR A 20 -23.75 -2.41 -1.03
N HIS A 21 -24.94 -2.99 -1.18
CA HIS A 21 -25.51 -3.28 -2.50
C HIS A 21 -25.95 -2.03 -3.24
N ASP A 22 -26.47 -1.01 -2.52
CA ASP A 22 -26.96 0.20 -3.15
C ASP A 22 -25.86 1.25 -3.39
N PHE A 23 -24.84 1.34 -2.52
CA PHE A 23 -23.87 2.44 -2.55
C PHE A 23 -22.41 2.06 -2.73
N ALA A 24 -21.95 0.87 -2.24
CA ALA A 24 -20.54 0.52 -2.23
C ALA A 24 -20.11 -0.45 -3.33
N GLU A 25 -20.97 -1.42 -3.67
CA GLU A 25 -20.61 -2.59 -4.51
C GLU A 25 -20.04 -2.17 -5.86
N ASN A 26 -20.68 -1.23 -6.52
CA ASN A 26 -20.34 -0.79 -7.88
C ASN A 26 -19.47 0.47 -7.94
N MET A 27 -18.91 0.93 -6.80
CA MET A 27 -18.01 2.06 -6.81
C MET A 27 -16.73 1.73 -7.59
N PRO A 28 -16.19 2.68 -8.38
CA PRO A 28 -14.90 2.48 -9.04
C PRO A 28 -13.77 2.23 -8.03
N ILE A 29 -12.64 1.74 -8.50
CA ILE A 29 -11.44 1.56 -7.67
C ILE A 29 -10.41 2.62 -8.05
N LEU A 30 -9.91 3.30 -7.03
CA LEU A 30 -8.75 4.15 -7.09
C LEU A 30 -7.69 3.53 -6.16
N ASP A 31 -6.65 2.93 -6.77
CA ASP A 31 -5.57 2.26 -6.02
C ASP A 31 -4.36 3.19 -5.91
N TYR A 32 -4.38 4.05 -4.91
CA TYR A 32 -3.39 5.13 -4.75
C TYR A 32 -2.05 4.67 -4.15
N HIS A 33 -1.90 3.38 -3.86
CA HIS A 33 -0.62 2.76 -3.48
C HIS A 33 -0.63 1.26 -3.75
N CYS A 34 0.27 0.82 -4.62
CA CYS A 34 0.51 -0.59 -4.91
C CYS A 34 1.95 -0.81 -5.39
N HIS A 35 2.32 -2.08 -5.56
CA HIS A 35 3.63 -2.51 -6.08
C HIS A 35 3.50 -3.24 -7.44
N ILE A 36 2.47 -2.93 -8.22
CA ILE A 36 2.25 -3.51 -9.54
C ILE A 36 3.33 -2.97 -10.51
N ASN A 37 3.83 -3.87 -11.37
CA ASN A 37 4.83 -3.53 -12.37
C ASN A 37 4.18 -2.84 -13.60
N PRO A 38 4.48 -1.56 -13.89
CA PRO A 38 3.91 -0.85 -15.03
C PRO A 38 4.31 -1.46 -16.40
N GLN A 39 5.45 -2.15 -16.48
CA GLN A 39 5.82 -2.87 -17.70
C GLN A 39 4.82 -3.96 -18.07
N GLU A 40 4.35 -4.73 -17.08
CA GLU A 40 3.35 -5.78 -17.31
C GLU A 40 2.01 -5.21 -17.78
N ILE A 41 1.65 -3.99 -17.36
CA ILE A 41 0.48 -3.26 -17.85
C ILE A 41 0.66 -2.82 -19.30
N TYR A 42 1.83 -2.24 -19.62
CA TYR A 42 2.12 -1.79 -20.98
C TYR A 42 2.13 -2.95 -21.97
N GLU A 43 2.83 -4.03 -21.64
CA GLU A 43 2.95 -5.24 -22.47
C GLU A 43 1.67 -6.06 -22.52
N ASP A 44 0.66 -5.70 -21.74
CA ASP A 44 -0.63 -6.42 -21.59
C ASP A 44 -0.41 -7.92 -21.36
N ARG A 45 0.44 -8.25 -20.39
CA ARG A 45 0.91 -9.60 -20.11
C ARG A 45 -0.23 -10.58 -19.91
N LYS A 46 -0.08 -11.81 -20.43
CA LYS A 46 -0.83 -12.99 -20.03
C LYS A 46 -0.01 -13.85 -19.08
N PHE A 47 -0.66 -14.46 -18.12
CA PHE A 47 -0.03 -15.42 -17.21
C PHE A 47 -0.29 -16.84 -17.69
N ASP A 48 0.74 -17.69 -17.67
CA ASP A 48 0.61 -19.09 -18.07
C ASP A 48 -0.13 -19.91 -17.03
N THR A 49 0.08 -19.59 -15.73
CA THR A 49 -0.49 -20.35 -14.62
C THR A 49 -0.98 -19.44 -13.50
N ILE A 50 -1.95 -19.94 -12.72
CA ILE A 50 -2.44 -19.27 -11.50
C ILE A 50 -1.32 -19.14 -10.45
N THR A 51 -0.33 -20.02 -10.42
CA THR A 51 0.83 -19.93 -9.54
C THR A 51 1.63 -18.67 -9.79
N GLN A 52 1.87 -18.30 -11.06
CA GLN A 52 2.58 -17.06 -11.41
C GLN A 52 1.86 -15.83 -10.87
N VAL A 53 0.53 -15.80 -10.95
CA VAL A 53 -0.28 -14.68 -10.46
C VAL A 53 -0.32 -14.63 -8.92
N TRP A 54 -0.44 -15.80 -8.27
CA TRP A 54 -0.66 -15.88 -6.82
C TRP A 54 0.61 -15.98 -5.99
N LEU A 55 1.62 -16.68 -6.50
CA LEU A 55 2.82 -17.02 -5.74
C LEU A 55 4.10 -16.39 -6.31
N GLY A 56 4.01 -15.67 -7.42
CA GLY A 56 5.17 -15.09 -8.10
C GLY A 56 5.91 -14.01 -7.30
N GLY A 57 5.26 -13.39 -6.30
CA GLY A 57 5.85 -12.33 -5.48
C GLY A 57 5.09 -12.04 -4.19
N ASP A 58 4.17 -12.92 -3.80
CA ASP A 58 3.28 -12.69 -2.65
C ASP A 58 3.88 -13.31 -1.37
N HIS A 59 4.66 -12.51 -0.67
CA HIS A 59 5.24 -12.90 0.62
C HIS A 59 4.19 -13.14 1.74
N TYR A 60 2.94 -12.69 1.58
CA TYR A 60 1.84 -13.02 2.52
C TYR A 60 1.53 -14.53 2.43
N LYS A 61 1.35 -15.04 1.21
CA LYS A 61 1.07 -16.47 0.97
C LYS A 61 2.25 -17.35 1.35
N TRP A 62 3.47 -16.94 0.96
CA TRP A 62 4.70 -17.66 1.33
C TRP A 62 4.85 -17.83 2.85
N ARG A 63 4.55 -16.79 3.62
CA ARG A 63 4.58 -16.83 5.08
C ARG A 63 3.63 -17.89 5.64
N GLN A 64 2.43 -18.00 5.10
CA GLN A 64 1.45 -18.98 5.57
C GLN A 64 1.81 -20.41 5.15
N MET A 65 2.34 -20.61 3.96
CA MET A 65 2.86 -21.91 3.53
C MET A 65 3.96 -22.40 4.48
N ARG A 66 4.91 -21.54 4.83
CA ARG A 66 5.95 -21.85 5.84
C ARG A 66 5.35 -22.13 7.21
N SER A 67 4.35 -21.36 7.63
CA SER A 67 3.66 -21.60 8.92
C SER A 67 2.95 -22.95 8.95
N ASN A 68 2.54 -23.48 7.79
CA ASN A 68 1.99 -24.81 7.62
C ASN A 68 3.05 -25.91 7.45
N GLY A 69 4.34 -25.58 7.54
CA GLY A 69 5.44 -26.54 7.43
C GLY A 69 5.77 -26.97 6.00
N VAL A 70 5.37 -26.20 5.00
CA VAL A 70 5.72 -26.46 3.60
C VAL A 70 7.21 -26.25 3.37
N ASP A 71 7.86 -27.22 2.72
CA ASP A 71 9.27 -27.13 2.35
C ASP A 71 9.50 -25.93 1.40
N GLU A 72 10.63 -25.21 1.61
CA GLU A 72 10.96 -24.00 0.87
C GLU A 72 11.03 -24.20 -0.65
N LYS A 73 11.35 -25.41 -1.12
CA LYS A 73 11.34 -25.75 -2.55
C LYS A 73 9.96 -25.52 -3.23
N TYR A 74 8.86 -25.65 -2.45
CA TYR A 74 7.50 -25.39 -2.91
C TYR A 74 7.02 -23.96 -2.67
N VAL A 75 7.81 -23.13 -1.96
CA VAL A 75 7.47 -21.73 -1.68
C VAL A 75 8.17 -20.82 -2.67
N THR A 76 9.50 -20.64 -2.53
CA THR A 76 10.33 -19.81 -3.41
C THR A 76 11.35 -20.59 -4.22
N GLY A 77 11.50 -21.91 -3.97
CA GLY A 77 12.46 -22.77 -4.65
C GLY A 77 12.04 -23.17 -6.07
N ASP A 78 12.64 -24.24 -6.56
CA ASP A 78 12.62 -24.66 -7.97
C ASP A 78 11.54 -25.72 -8.33
N SER A 79 10.61 -26.01 -7.42
CA SER A 79 9.46 -26.88 -7.75
C SER A 79 8.60 -26.27 -8.87
N THR A 80 7.91 -27.11 -9.60
CA THR A 80 7.00 -26.69 -10.67
C THR A 80 5.85 -25.86 -10.16
N ASP A 81 5.28 -25.01 -10.99
CA ASP A 81 4.08 -24.20 -10.67
C ASP A 81 2.92 -25.08 -10.16
N ARG A 82 2.74 -26.28 -10.74
CA ARG A 82 1.69 -27.21 -10.30
C ARG A 82 1.93 -27.75 -8.88
N GLU A 83 3.18 -28.07 -8.53
CA GLU A 83 3.54 -28.53 -7.18
C GLU A 83 3.39 -27.42 -6.15
N LYS A 84 3.82 -26.19 -6.48
CA LYS A 84 3.64 -25.01 -5.63
C LYS A 84 2.16 -24.71 -5.39
N PHE A 85 1.34 -24.79 -6.44
CA PHE A 85 -0.11 -24.63 -6.31
C PHE A 85 -0.75 -25.70 -5.43
N GLN A 86 -0.35 -26.99 -5.56
CA GLN A 86 -0.82 -28.05 -4.69
C GLN A 86 -0.51 -27.77 -3.22
N ALA A 87 0.72 -27.36 -2.92
CA ALA A 87 1.14 -27.02 -1.57
C ALA A 87 0.35 -25.82 -0.99
N TRP A 88 0.04 -24.82 -1.83
CA TRP A 88 -0.86 -23.74 -1.45
C TRP A 88 -2.29 -24.23 -1.18
N ALA A 89 -2.85 -25.03 -2.06
CA ALA A 89 -4.19 -25.61 -1.91
C ALA A 89 -4.33 -26.45 -0.63
N GLU A 90 -3.31 -27.23 -0.29
CA GLU A 90 -3.26 -28.01 0.96
C GLU A 90 -3.10 -27.13 2.20
N THR A 91 -2.53 -25.92 2.06
CA THR A 91 -2.42 -24.93 3.14
C THR A 91 -3.76 -24.24 3.42
N MET A 92 -4.58 -24.03 2.40
CA MET A 92 -5.82 -23.25 2.50
C MET A 92 -6.75 -23.67 3.65
N PRO A 93 -7.07 -24.96 3.89
CA PRO A 93 -7.95 -25.36 4.99
C PRO A 93 -7.44 -24.98 6.39
N LYS A 94 -6.14 -24.73 6.53
CA LYS A 94 -5.54 -24.29 7.80
C LYS A 94 -5.65 -22.79 8.05
N LEU A 95 -6.07 -22.02 7.04
CA LEU A 95 -6.17 -20.57 7.11
C LEU A 95 -7.54 -20.08 7.64
N ILE A 96 -8.17 -20.84 8.53
CA ILE A 96 -9.43 -20.42 9.16
C ILE A 96 -9.22 -19.09 9.91
N GLY A 97 -10.02 -18.08 9.57
CA GLY A 97 -9.91 -16.71 10.12
C GLY A 97 -8.82 -15.83 9.49
N ASN A 98 -7.98 -16.36 8.62
CA ASN A 98 -6.96 -15.59 7.90
C ASN A 98 -7.58 -14.92 6.66
N PRO A 99 -7.24 -13.64 6.35
CA PRO A 99 -7.78 -12.93 5.20
C PRO A 99 -7.44 -13.58 3.86
N LEU A 100 -6.31 -14.28 3.73
CA LEU A 100 -5.92 -14.96 2.49
C LEU A 100 -6.92 -16.05 2.10
N TYR A 101 -7.59 -16.68 3.07
CA TYR A 101 -8.68 -17.62 2.77
C TYR A 101 -9.83 -16.93 2.05
N HIS A 102 -10.22 -15.75 2.55
CA HIS A 102 -11.30 -14.96 1.95
C HIS A 102 -10.87 -14.37 0.59
N TRP A 103 -9.69 -13.75 0.52
CA TRP A 103 -9.21 -13.10 -0.70
C TRP A 103 -9.05 -14.09 -1.85
N SER A 104 -8.41 -15.24 -1.60
CA SER A 104 -8.26 -16.28 -2.63
C SER A 104 -9.60 -16.76 -3.18
N HIS A 105 -10.61 -16.92 -2.31
CA HIS A 105 -11.93 -17.33 -2.75
C HIS A 105 -12.73 -16.19 -3.43
N LEU A 106 -12.54 -14.94 -3.05
CA LEU A 106 -13.09 -13.79 -3.79
C LEU A 106 -12.51 -13.71 -5.19
N GLU A 107 -11.19 -13.91 -5.33
CA GLU A 107 -10.49 -13.92 -6.59
C GLU A 107 -10.99 -15.08 -7.48
N LEU A 108 -11.11 -16.29 -6.93
CA LEU A 108 -11.65 -17.47 -7.65
C LEU A 108 -13.07 -17.22 -8.14
N ARG A 109 -13.92 -16.59 -7.34
CA ARG A 109 -15.30 -16.26 -7.72
C ARG A 109 -15.37 -15.19 -8.78
N LYS A 110 -14.67 -14.09 -8.58
CA LYS A 110 -14.74 -12.89 -9.44
C LYS A 110 -14.17 -13.16 -10.82
N TYR A 111 -12.97 -13.73 -10.89
CA TYR A 111 -12.24 -13.84 -12.16
C TYR A 111 -12.40 -15.20 -12.85
N PHE A 112 -12.61 -16.25 -12.07
CA PHE A 112 -12.66 -17.62 -12.61
C PHE A 112 -14.04 -18.26 -12.53
N GLY A 113 -15.00 -17.64 -11.86
CA GLY A 113 -16.36 -18.16 -11.71
C GLY A 113 -16.48 -19.40 -10.81
N TYR A 114 -15.43 -19.75 -10.06
CA TYR A 114 -15.42 -20.91 -9.18
C TYR A 114 -16.19 -20.64 -7.88
N GLN A 115 -17.24 -21.41 -7.61
CA GLN A 115 -18.10 -21.24 -6.45
C GLN A 115 -17.81 -22.21 -5.30
N GLY A 116 -16.87 -23.14 -5.50
CA GLY A 116 -16.42 -24.09 -4.49
C GLY A 116 -15.43 -23.46 -3.47
N TYR A 117 -14.72 -24.34 -2.81
CA TYR A 117 -13.62 -23.95 -1.90
C TYR A 117 -12.35 -24.73 -2.27
N LEU A 118 -11.21 -24.05 -2.18
CA LEU A 118 -9.90 -24.59 -2.51
C LEU A 118 -9.33 -25.39 -1.34
N ASN A 119 -8.93 -26.63 -1.63
CA ASN A 119 -8.19 -27.51 -0.74
C ASN A 119 -7.36 -28.50 -1.56
N GLY A 120 -6.66 -29.44 -0.91
CA GLY A 120 -5.82 -30.44 -1.60
C GLY A 120 -6.60 -31.32 -2.57
N ASP A 121 -7.87 -31.66 -2.25
CA ASP A 121 -8.69 -32.55 -3.08
C ASP A 121 -9.27 -31.82 -4.31
N THR A 122 -9.56 -30.52 -4.20
CA THR A 122 -10.08 -29.68 -5.30
C THR A 122 -8.98 -29.01 -6.11
N ALA A 123 -7.73 -29.16 -5.73
CA ALA A 123 -6.59 -28.48 -6.36
C ALA A 123 -6.50 -28.73 -7.87
N GLU A 124 -6.72 -29.95 -8.32
CA GLU A 124 -6.67 -30.29 -9.75
C GLU A 124 -7.77 -29.59 -10.55
N GLU A 125 -8.99 -29.63 -10.06
CA GLU A 125 -10.15 -28.94 -10.67
C GLU A 125 -9.87 -27.43 -10.80
N VAL A 126 -9.45 -26.79 -9.70
CA VAL A 126 -9.19 -25.34 -9.67
C VAL A 126 -8.01 -24.96 -10.55
N TRP A 127 -6.94 -25.76 -10.54
CA TRP A 127 -5.78 -25.58 -11.41
C TRP A 127 -6.18 -25.57 -12.90
N ASN A 128 -6.92 -26.59 -13.32
CA ASN A 128 -7.35 -26.72 -14.70
C ASN A 128 -8.29 -25.58 -15.12
N LEU A 129 -9.26 -25.23 -14.27
CA LEU A 129 -10.18 -24.13 -14.51
C LEU A 129 -9.43 -22.80 -14.64
N CYS A 130 -8.59 -22.45 -13.67
CA CYS A 130 -7.89 -21.17 -13.66
C CYS A 130 -6.95 -21.03 -14.86
N ASN A 131 -6.17 -22.08 -15.16
CA ASN A 131 -5.20 -22.00 -16.26
C ASN A 131 -5.89 -22.00 -17.64
N MET A 132 -7.02 -22.68 -17.79
CA MET A 132 -7.85 -22.56 -18.99
C MET A 132 -8.35 -21.13 -19.18
N ARG A 133 -8.88 -20.51 -18.11
CA ARG A 133 -9.39 -19.14 -18.15
C ARG A 133 -8.28 -18.12 -18.42
N LEU A 134 -7.09 -18.27 -17.83
CA LEU A 134 -5.95 -17.37 -18.03
C LEU A 134 -5.49 -17.29 -19.49
N GLN A 135 -5.83 -18.26 -20.34
CA GLN A 135 -5.53 -18.22 -21.78
C GLN A 135 -6.54 -17.37 -22.58
N GLU A 136 -7.67 -16.99 -21.99
CA GLU A 136 -8.65 -16.12 -22.65
C GLU A 136 -8.13 -14.69 -22.77
N ASP A 137 -8.55 -13.96 -23.81
CA ASP A 137 -8.17 -12.55 -23.99
C ASP A 137 -8.72 -11.65 -22.88
N SER A 138 -9.82 -12.03 -22.24
CA SER A 138 -10.40 -11.36 -21.09
C SER A 138 -9.51 -11.35 -19.83
N MET A 139 -8.46 -12.16 -19.81
CA MET A 139 -7.59 -12.37 -18.65
C MET A 139 -6.18 -11.80 -18.83
N THR A 140 -5.97 -10.92 -19.80
CA THR A 140 -4.77 -10.09 -19.87
C THR A 140 -4.73 -9.10 -18.71
N VAL A 141 -3.54 -8.60 -18.38
CA VAL A 141 -3.36 -7.63 -17.28
C VAL A 141 -4.28 -6.42 -17.42
N ARG A 142 -4.36 -5.81 -18.61
CA ARG A 142 -5.24 -4.65 -18.86
C ARG A 142 -6.71 -5.00 -18.67
N ASN A 143 -7.12 -6.18 -19.13
CA ASN A 143 -8.50 -6.63 -18.98
C ASN A 143 -8.84 -6.99 -17.52
N LEU A 144 -7.90 -7.55 -16.75
CA LEU A 144 -8.06 -7.76 -15.30
C LEU A 144 -8.26 -6.43 -14.56
N ILE A 145 -7.49 -5.40 -14.91
CA ILE A 145 -7.63 -4.05 -14.35
C ILE A 145 -9.01 -3.45 -14.71
N LYS A 146 -9.39 -3.47 -16.00
CA LYS A 146 -10.66 -2.91 -16.48
C LYS A 146 -11.89 -3.61 -15.88
N GLN A 147 -11.93 -4.95 -15.89
CA GLN A 147 -13.06 -5.69 -15.32
C GLN A 147 -13.19 -5.56 -13.81
N SER A 148 -12.12 -5.08 -13.14
CA SER A 148 -12.16 -4.76 -11.72
C SER A 148 -12.75 -3.39 -11.42
N GLY A 149 -12.98 -2.56 -12.45
CA GLY A 149 -13.49 -1.20 -12.29
C GLY A 149 -12.45 -0.22 -11.78
N VAL A 150 -11.17 -0.48 -12.07
CA VAL A 150 -10.06 0.41 -11.66
C VAL A 150 -10.02 1.61 -12.61
N THR A 151 -9.92 2.82 -12.03
CA THR A 151 -9.82 4.08 -12.78
C THR A 151 -8.43 4.70 -12.73
N LEU A 152 -7.70 4.45 -11.63
CA LEU A 152 -6.36 4.97 -11.44
C LEU A 152 -5.53 4.03 -10.55
N ILE A 153 -4.24 3.93 -10.87
CA ILE A 153 -3.24 3.18 -10.12
C ILE A 153 -2.05 4.09 -9.86
N CYS A 154 -1.58 4.18 -8.60
CA CYS A 154 -0.26 4.71 -8.28
C CYS A 154 0.68 3.54 -7.95
N THR A 155 1.77 3.45 -8.71
CA THR A 155 2.82 2.44 -8.50
C THR A 155 3.77 2.84 -7.38
N THR A 156 4.92 2.21 -7.26
CA THR A 156 5.97 2.59 -6.28
C THR A 156 7.30 2.63 -7.00
N ASP A 157 7.88 3.82 -7.15
CA ASP A 157 8.99 4.08 -8.07
C ASP A 157 10.16 4.80 -7.36
N ASP A 158 11.37 4.39 -7.74
CA ASP A 158 12.61 4.94 -7.18
C ASP A 158 13.01 6.26 -7.90
N PRO A 159 13.59 7.24 -7.21
CA PRO A 159 14.13 8.47 -7.82
C PRO A 159 14.97 8.28 -9.08
N VAL A 160 15.67 7.16 -9.21
CA VAL A 160 16.53 6.87 -10.36
C VAL A 160 15.81 6.22 -11.53
N ASP A 161 14.55 5.85 -11.40
CA ASP A 161 13.78 5.17 -12.44
C ASP A 161 13.51 6.10 -13.64
N SER A 162 13.54 5.51 -14.84
CA SER A 162 13.31 6.23 -16.10
C SER A 162 11.85 6.60 -16.34
N LEU A 163 10.93 5.91 -15.66
CA LEU A 163 9.47 5.99 -15.83
C LEU A 163 9.00 5.75 -17.28
N GLU A 164 9.78 5.05 -18.06
CA GLU A 164 9.50 4.83 -19.50
C GLU A 164 8.18 4.11 -19.75
N TRP A 165 7.80 3.19 -18.85
CA TRP A 165 6.55 2.45 -18.96
C TRP A 165 5.34 3.31 -18.65
N HIS A 166 5.43 4.20 -17.65
CA HIS A 166 4.39 5.18 -17.35
C HIS A 166 4.16 6.10 -18.54
N LYS A 167 5.23 6.59 -19.15
CA LYS A 167 5.14 7.42 -20.36
C LYS A 167 4.44 6.69 -21.50
N LYS A 168 4.86 5.45 -21.80
CA LYS A 168 4.28 4.64 -22.87
C LYS A 168 2.80 4.34 -22.63
N ILE A 169 2.41 4.06 -21.37
CA ILE A 169 0.99 3.84 -21.01
C ILE A 169 0.19 5.12 -21.18
N ALA A 170 0.73 6.28 -20.76
CA ALA A 170 0.05 7.56 -20.89
C ALA A 170 -0.14 8.02 -22.36
N GLU A 171 0.70 7.52 -23.27
CA GLU A 171 0.63 7.77 -24.72
C GLU A 171 -0.26 6.74 -25.48
N ASP A 172 -0.80 5.73 -24.78
CA ASP A 172 -1.58 4.64 -25.38
C ASP A 172 -3.09 4.86 -25.18
N ASP A 173 -3.73 5.40 -26.22
CA ASP A 173 -5.19 5.69 -26.24
C ASP A 173 -6.07 4.42 -26.14
N THR A 174 -5.51 3.20 -26.19
CA THR A 174 -6.26 1.94 -26.06
C THR A 174 -6.48 1.54 -24.60
N PHE A 175 -5.83 2.23 -23.65
CA PHE A 175 -5.92 1.96 -22.23
C PHE A 175 -6.29 3.23 -21.46
N ASP A 176 -7.51 3.29 -20.96
CA ASP A 176 -8.13 4.45 -20.33
C ASP A 176 -7.90 4.58 -18.82
N VAL A 177 -7.23 3.60 -18.19
CA VAL A 177 -6.87 3.64 -16.77
C VAL A 177 -5.58 4.43 -16.58
N GLN A 178 -5.62 5.42 -15.68
CA GLN A 178 -4.43 6.22 -15.38
C GLN A 178 -3.44 5.40 -14.55
N VAL A 179 -2.18 5.35 -14.96
CA VAL A 179 -1.09 4.72 -14.21
C VAL A 179 -0.02 5.77 -13.92
N LEU A 180 0.05 6.21 -12.67
CA LEU A 180 0.90 7.30 -12.23
C LEU A 180 2.04 6.77 -11.35
N PRO A 181 3.25 7.35 -11.46
CA PRO A 181 4.32 6.99 -10.54
C PRO A 181 4.07 7.57 -9.15
N ALA A 182 4.51 6.86 -8.11
CA ALA A 182 4.64 7.38 -6.76
C ALA A 182 6.11 7.39 -6.34
N TRP A 183 6.53 8.49 -5.76
CA TRP A 183 7.92 8.77 -5.38
C TRP A 183 8.32 8.07 -4.09
N ARG A 184 9.29 7.13 -4.15
CA ARG A 184 9.82 6.42 -2.97
C ARG A 184 11.34 6.55 -2.85
N PRO A 185 11.84 7.56 -2.14
CA PRO A 185 13.27 7.89 -2.08
C PRO A 185 14.04 7.16 -0.96
N ASP A 186 13.56 6.05 -0.43
CA ASP A 186 14.12 5.38 0.74
C ASP A 186 15.62 5.04 0.58
N LYS A 187 16.08 4.68 -0.62
CA LYS A 187 17.51 4.40 -0.85
C LYS A 187 18.39 5.63 -0.69
N ALA A 188 17.85 6.82 -1.01
CA ALA A 188 18.56 8.10 -0.80
C ALA A 188 18.60 8.52 0.67
N MET A 189 17.73 7.96 1.51
CA MET A 189 17.65 8.24 2.94
C MET A 189 18.49 7.28 3.79
N ASN A 190 18.74 6.07 3.30
CA ASN A 190 19.34 4.98 4.09
C ASN A 190 20.87 5.07 4.08
N VAL A 191 21.41 6.15 4.66
CA VAL A 191 22.85 6.49 4.69
C VAL A 191 23.72 5.42 5.35
N GLU A 192 23.14 4.59 6.22
CA GLU A 192 23.79 3.50 6.94
C GLU A 192 24.00 2.23 6.09
N LYS A 193 23.39 2.14 4.92
CA LYS A 193 23.46 0.94 4.10
C LYS A 193 24.76 0.90 3.28
N PRO A 194 25.39 -0.27 3.15
CA PRO A 194 26.62 -0.43 2.33
C PRO A 194 26.46 -0.01 0.86
N THR A 195 25.23 -0.05 0.34
CA THR A 195 24.89 0.30 -1.05
C THR A 195 24.69 1.80 -1.27
N PHE A 196 24.69 2.60 -0.21
CA PHE A 196 24.35 4.03 -0.27
C PHE A 196 25.24 4.82 -1.23
N GLY A 197 26.58 4.68 -1.14
CA GLY A 197 27.51 5.41 -2.00
C GLY A 197 27.32 5.09 -3.50
N ALA A 198 27.07 3.81 -3.83
CA ALA A 198 26.78 3.39 -5.20
C ALA A 198 25.45 3.97 -5.69
N TYR A 199 24.43 4.01 -4.83
CA TYR A 199 23.15 4.63 -5.15
C TYR A 199 23.29 6.15 -5.39
N MET A 200 24.06 6.86 -4.57
CA MET A 200 24.31 8.29 -4.76
C MET A 200 25.03 8.59 -6.10
N ALA A 201 25.94 7.71 -6.54
CA ALA A 201 26.56 7.83 -7.86
C ALA A 201 25.52 7.68 -9.00
N GLN A 202 24.59 6.72 -8.87
CA GLN A 202 23.50 6.53 -9.82
C GLN A 202 22.54 7.74 -9.84
N LEU A 203 22.17 8.25 -8.67
CA LEU A 203 21.32 9.44 -8.54
C LEU A 203 22.01 10.67 -9.13
N SER A 204 23.34 10.84 -8.91
CA SER A 204 24.11 11.92 -9.53
C SER A 204 24.04 11.85 -11.06
N GLN A 205 24.16 10.66 -11.63
CA GLN A 205 24.09 10.45 -13.07
C GLN A 205 22.73 10.84 -13.66
N VAL A 206 21.61 10.37 -13.05
CA VAL A 206 20.27 10.60 -13.59
C VAL A 206 19.74 11.99 -13.32
N SER A 207 20.21 12.67 -12.26
CA SER A 207 19.84 14.04 -11.92
C SER A 207 20.68 15.09 -12.62
N GLY A 208 21.88 14.72 -13.12
CA GLY A 208 22.87 15.66 -13.67
C GLY A 208 23.57 16.50 -12.61
N VAL A 209 23.44 16.16 -11.32
CA VAL A 209 24.04 16.88 -10.19
C VAL A 209 25.07 16.00 -9.50
N GLN A 210 26.32 16.45 -9.38
CA GLN A 210 27.35 15.73 -8.61
C GLN A 210 27.06 15.88 -7.11
N ILE A 211 26.71 14.78 -6.45
CA ILE A 211 26.39 14.76 -5.03
C ILE A 211 27.68 14.67 -4.20
N THR A 212 27.99 15.73 -3.45
CA THR A 212 29.18 15.85 -2.57
C THR A 212 28.84 16.26 -1.17
N ASP A 213 27.69 16.89 -0.96
CA ASP A 213 27.17 17.42 0.30
C ASP A 213 25.64 17.37 0.31
N PHE A 214 25.03 17.73 1.40
CA PHE A 214 23.57 17.69 1.56
C PHE A 214 22.86 18.72 0.66
N ALA A 215 23.50 19.84 0.34
CA ALA A 215 22.93 20.84 -0.57
C ALA A 215 22.82 20.28 -2.00
N SER A 216 23.85 19.63 -2.51
CA SER A 216 23.84 18.98 -3.83
C SER A 216 22.93 17.76 -3.87
N LEU A 217 22.78 16.99 -2.75
CA LEU A 217 21.78 15.94 -2.67
C LEU A 217 20.35 16.50 -2.77
N LYS A 218 20.06 17.60 -2.08
CA LYS A 218 18.77 18.29 -2.17
C LYS A 218 18.47 18.74 -3.62
N GLU A 219 19.44 19.33 -4.29
CA GLU A 219 19.31 19.73 -5.71
C GLU A 219 19.04 18.54 -6.63
N ALA A 220 19.80 17.45 -6.46
CA ALA A 220 19.60 16.21 -7.23
C ALA A 220 18.19 15.65 -7.08
N LEU A 221 17.68 15.60 -5.83
CA LEU A 221 16.33 15.13 -5.54
C LEU A 221 15.26 16.06 -6.13
N LYS A 222 15.43 17.39 -6.06
CA LYS A 222 14.51 18.35 -6.70
C LYS A 222 14.40 18.14 -8.20
N ASN A 223 15.52 18.00 -8.89
CA ASN A 223 15.53 17.73 -10.33
C ASN A 223 14.74 16.46 -10.67
N ARG A 224 14.86 15.42 -9.84
CA ARG A 224 14.11 14.19 -10.03
C ARG A 224 12.62 14.33 -9.67
N MET A 225 12.28 15.08 -8.62
CA MET A 225 10.88 15.38 -8.27
C MET A 225 10.18 16.16 -9.39
N GLU A 226 10.85 17.13 -10.01
CA GLU A 226 10.34 17.87 -11.18
C GLU A 226 10.08 16.93 -12.36
N PHE A 227 11.00 16.00 -12.62
CA PHE A 227 10.80 14.97 -13.64
C PHE A 227 9.58 14.08 -13.30
N PHE A 228 9.46 13.60 -12.06
CA PHE A 228 8.31 12.79 -11.63
C PHE A 228 6.99 13.58 -11.73
N THR A 229 7.00 14.87 -11.36
CA THR A 229 5.85 15.77 -11.54
C THR A 229 5.43 15.84 -13.01
N SER A 230 6.39 15.94 -13.93
CA SER A 230 6.10 15.97 -15.37
C SER A 230 5.46 14.69 -15.90
N MET A 231 5.63 13.59 -15.15
CA MET A 231 5.04 12.27 -15.43
C MET A 231 3.72 12.04 -14.68
N GLY A 232 3.18 13.08 -14.00
CA GLY A 232 1.91 13.02 -13.28
C GLY A 232 2.01 12.58 -11.82
N CYS A 233 3.21 12.41 -11.26
CA CYS A 233 3.38 12.10 -9.85
C CYS A 233 2.83 13.23 -8.96
N CYS A 234 2.05 12.85 -7.95
CA CYS A 234 1.52 13.77 -6.93
C CYS A 234 1.54 13.16 -5.53
N VAL A 235 2.21 12.01 -5.37
CA VAL A 235 2.24 11.28 -4.11
C VAL A 235 3.62 10.69 -3.86
N SER A 236 4.06 10.77 -2.61
CA SER A 236 5.26 10.08 -2.13
C SER A 236 4.88 8.91 -1.23
N ASP A 237 5.81 7.99 -1.07
CA ASP A 237 5.75 6.89 -0.13
C ASP A 237 7.08 6.72 0.59
N HIS A 238 7.03 6.42 1.87
CA HIS A 238 8.20 6.17 2.72
C HIS A 238 7.96 4.94 3.58
N ALA A 239 8.93 4.03 3.63
CA ALA A 239 8.91 2.88 4.53
C ALA A 239 9.94 3.08 5.65
N LEU A 240 9.45 3.49 6.80
CA LEU A 240 10.27 3.80 7.98
C LEU A 240 10.17 2.69 9.03
N GLU A 241 11.22 2.46 9.79
CA GLU A 241 11.11 1.64 11.00
C GLU A 241 10.19 2.32 12.03
N TYR A 242 10.31 3.63 12.18
CA TYR A 242 9.44 4.53 12.94
C TYR A 242 9.65 5.97 12.45
N VAL A 243 8.73 6.88 12.77
CA VAL A 243 8.90 8.30 12.44
C VAL A 243 9.89 8.91 13.46
N MET A 244 11.10 9.22 13.00
CA MET A 244 12.16 9.75 13.82
C MET A 244 12.17 11.27 13.84
N TYR A 245 12.69 11.85 14.95
CA TYR A 245 13.01 13.27 15.06
C TYR A 245 14.27 13.46 15.90
N ALA A 246 15.38 13.75 15.25
CA ALA A 246 16.68 14.05 15.85
C ALA A 246 17.31 15.19 15.03
N PRO A 247 16.95 16.48 15.33
CA PRO A 247 17.46 17.62 14.58
C PRO A 247 18.97 17.74 14.72
N ALA A 248 19.64 18.19 13.64
CA ALA A 248 21.07 18.37 13.58
C ALA A 248 21.41 19.65 12.80
N ALA A 249 22.61 20.20 13.02
CA ALA A 249 23.11 21.31 12.22
C ALA A 249 23.51 20.81 10.81
N ASP A 250 23.42 21.66 9.80
CA ASP A 250 23.76 21.30 8.40
C ASP A 250 25.18 20.72 8.30
N SER A 251 26.15 21.24 9.05
CA SER A 251 27.52 20.72 9.08
C SER A 251 27.64 19.28 9.64
N GLU A 252 26.75 18.89 10.57
CA GLU A 252 26.70 17.51 11.05
C GLU A 252 26.10 16.59 10.00
N VAL A 253 25.05 17.05 9.30
CA VAL A 253 24.39 16.28 8.21
C VAL A 253 25.37 16.07 7.08
N ASP A 254 26.17 17.09 6.69
CA ASP A 254 27.23 16.98 5.68
C ASP A 254 28.31 15.97 6.06
N ALA A 255 28.75 15.99 7.33
CA ALA A 255 29.73 15.05 7.84
C ALA A 255 29.22 13.60 7.81
N ILE A 256 27.94 13.38 8.13
CA ILE A 256 27.29 12.05 8.10
C ILE A 256 27.17 11.60 6.63
N LEU A 257 26.72 12.46 5.73
CA LEU A 257 26.63 12.15 4.30
C LEU A 257 28.00 11.76 3.73
N ALA A 258 29.06 12.50 4.09
CA ALA A 258 30.42 12.20 3.64
C ALA A 258 30.90 10.81 4.06
N LYS A 259 30.51 10.32 5.28
CA LYS A 259 30.76 8.94 5.73
C LYS A 259 30.01 7.94 4.83
N GLY A 260 28.70 8.16 4.63
CA GLY A 260 27.88 7.28 3.79
C GLY A 260 28.38 7.18 2.35
N LEU A 261 28.84 8.29 1.74
CA LEU A 261 29.42 8.31 0.41
C LEU A 261 30.71 7.47 0.28
N LYS A 262 31.48 7.38 1.36
CA LYS A 262 32.72 6.59 1.43
C LYS A 262 32.49 5.14 1.88
N GLY A 263 31.26 4.78 2.28
CA GLY A 263 30.97 3.47 2.87
C GLY A 263 31.55 3.29 4.28
N GLU A 264 31.82 4.40 4.98
CA GLU A 264 32.26 4.39 6.37
C GLU A 264 31.07 4.07 7.30
N ALA A 265 31.34 3.51 8.49
CA ALA A 265 30.30 3.19 9.45
C ALA A 265 29.57 4.44 9.95
N VAL A 266 28.24 4.43 9.91
CA VAL A 266 27.34 5.44 10.44
C VAL A 266 26.71 4.90 11.72
N SER A 267 26.81 5.66 12.82
CA SER A 267 26.18 5.28 14.08
C SER A 267 24.66 5.44 14.01
N LYS A 268 23.93 4.81 14.94
CA LYS A 268 22.47 4.97 15.00
C LYS A 268 22.03 6.42 15.25
N GLU A 269 22.77 7.16 16.04
CA GLU A 269 22.48 8.59 16.26
C GLU A 269 22.68 9.41 14.98
N GLU A 270 23.77 9.20 14.26
CA GLU A 270 24.04 9.83 12.97
C GLU A 270 22.99 9.46 11.92
N GLU A 271 22.60 8.21 11.85
CA GLU A 271 21.50 7.74 11.00
C GLU A 271 20.21 8.51 11.24
N LEU A 272 19.80 8.66 12.52
CA LEU A 272 18.58 9.38 12.89
C LEU A 272 18.65 10.86 12.54
N LYS A 273 19.81 11.52 12.75
CA LYS A 273 20.05 12.92 12.38
C LYS A 273 19.93 13.12 10.87
N PHE A 274 20.57 12.26 10.09
CA PHE A 274 20.50 12.34 8.63
C PHE A 274 19.08 12.10 8.10
N LYS A 275 18.43 11.04 8.56
CA LYS A 275 17.05 10.70 8.17
C LYS A 275 16.06 11.80 8.55
N THR A 276 16.24 12.43 9.72
CA THR A 276 15.41 13.59 10.13
C THR A 276 15.60 14.77 9.19
N ALA A 277 16.84 15.15 8.88
CA ALA A 277 17.11 16.25 7.95
C ALA A 277 16.57 15.95 6.56
N PHE A 278 16.73 14.72 6.08
CA PHE A 278 16.19 14.25 4.79
C PHE A 278 14.66 14.36 4.76
N MET A 279 13.95 13.77 5.74
CA MET A 279 12.49 13.77 5.79
C MET A 279 11.91 15.18 5.94
N LEU A 280 12.51 16.04 6.73
CA LEU A 280 12.10 17.45 6.82
C LEU A 280 12.25 18.17 5.47
N PHE A 281 13.35 17.93 4.76
CA PHE A 281 13.57 18.51 3.44
C PHE A 281 12.51 18.03 2.43
N VAL A 282 12.35 16.73 2.26
CA VAL A 282 11.40 16.21 1.27
C VAL A 282 9.95 16.58 1.59
N ALA A 283 9.57 16.60 2.89
CA ALA A 283 8.22 17.00 3.29
C ALA A 283 7.92 18.48 2.89
N ARG A 284 8.91 19.39 3.04
CA ARG A 284 8.78 20.78 2.58
C ARG A 284 8.63 20.88 1.07
N GLU A 285 9.41 20.12 0.33
CA GLU A 285 9.27 20.07 -1.13
C GLU A 285 7.92 19.49 -1.56
N TYR A 286 7.42 18.45 -0.89
CA TYR A 286 6.07 17.91 -1.15
C TYR A 286 5.00 18.97 -0.91
N ASN A 287 5.09 19.72 0.20
CA ASN A 287 4.16 20.81 0.46
C ASN A 287 4.21 21.90 -0.64
N ALA A 288 5.41 22.29 -1.05
CA ALA A 288 5.61 23.29 -2.10
C ALA A 288 5.06 22.84 -3.47
N MET A 289 5.18 21.55 -3.80
CA MET A 289 4.71 20.94 -5.05
C MET A 289 3.23 20.54 -4.98
N GLY A 290 2.59 20.56 -3.80
CA GLY A 290 1.25 20.06 -3.59
C GLY A 290 1.12 18.53 -3.60
N TRP A 291 2.25 17.81 -3.41
CA TRP A 291 2.26 16.36 -3.30
C TRP A 291 1.77 15.89 -1.95
N ILE A 292 1.22 14.68 -1.91
CA ILE A 292 0.79 14.01 -0.67
C ILE A 292 1.94 13.14 -0.16
N MET A 293 2.22 13.21 1.14
CA MET A 293 3.21 12.38 1.80
C MET A 293 2.56 11.16 2.43
N GLN A 294 2.95 9.95 1.99
CA GLN A 294 2.58 8.71 2.67
C GLN A 294 3.75 8.21 3.52
N ILE A 295 3.48 7.89 4.77
CA ILE A 295 4.47 7.33 5.70
C ILE A 295 3.97 5.99 6.21
N HIS A 296 4.60 4.91 5.75
CA HIS A 296 4.45 3.57 6.27
C HIS A 296 5.53 3.31 7.32
N TYR A 297 5.15 2.94 8.55
CA TYR A 297 6.12 2.67 9.61
C TYR A 297 5.72 1.50 10.50
N GLY A 298 6.61 1.09 11.38
CA GLY A 298 6.36 0.04 12.35
C GLY A 298 6.72 -1.37 11.86
N CYS A 299 7.55 -1.48 10.82
CA CYS A 299 8.06 -2.75 10.33
C CYS A 299 9.51 -2.99 10.81
N LYS A 300 9.76 -4.11 11.46
CA LYS A 300 11.11 -4.62 11.66
C LYS A 300 11.41 -5.62 10.55
N ARG A 301 12.39 -5.28 9.72
CA ARG A 301 12.74 -6.02 8.52
C ARG A 301 13.72 -7.16 8.79
N ASP A 302 13.69 -8.19 7.94
CA ASP A 302 14.72 -9.21 7.79
C ASP A 302 15.10 -9.94 9.10
N ASN A 303 14.10 -10.32 9.91
CA ASN A 303 14.33 -10.85 11.26
C ASN A 303 14.96 -12.24 11.30
N ASN A 304 14.99 -12.98 10.18
CA ASN A 304 15.66 -14.27 10.06
C ASN A 304 16.91 -14.11 9.19
N GLY A 305 18.07 -13.84 9.82
CA GLY A 305 19.33 -13.60 9.11
C GLY A 305 19.76 -14.77 8.22
N TYR A 306 19.54 -16.02 8.64
CA TYR A 306 19.82 -17.19 7.81
C TYR A 306 19.02 -17.21 6.51
N MET A 307 17.73 -16.88 6.59
CA MET A 307 16.87 -16.85 5.41
C MET A 307 17.12 -15.61 4.57
N PHE A 308 17.51 -14.49 5.17
CA PHE A 308 17.91 -13.29 4.45
C PHE A 308 19.16 -13.53 3.59
N GLU A 309 20.17 -14.19 4.12
CA GLU A 309 21.37 -14.58 3.36
C GLU A 309 21.02 -15.50 2.18
N LYS A 310 20.01 -16.36 2.34
CA LYS A 310 19.58 -17.33 1.32
C LYS A 310 18.65 -16.76 0.26
N LEU A 311 17.71 -15.91 0.63
CA LEU A 311 16.59 -15.47 -0.21
C LEU A 311 16.53 -13.96 -0.46
N GLY A 312 17.25 -13.15 0.32
CA GLY A 312 17.19 -11.69 0.26
C GLY A 312 15.99 -11.08 0.99
N ALA A 313 15.78 -9.79 0.75
CA ALA A 313 14.72 -8.99 1.33
C ALA A 313 13.33 -9.33 0.75
N ASP A 314 12.26 -8.89 1.41
CA ASP A 314 10.85 -9.01 0.97
C ASP A 314 10.39 -10.46 0.74
N THR A 315 10.95 -11.42 1.46
CA THR A 315 10.63 -12.84 1.31
C THR A 315 9.76 -13.42 2.45
N GLY A 316 9.18 -12.54 3.30
CA GLY A 316 8.18 -12.91 4.32
C GLY A 316 8.73 -13.10 5.73
N PHE A 317 9.91 -12.55 6.04
CA PHE A 317 10.57 -12.65 7.36
C PHE A 317 10.54 -11.36 8.17
N ASP A 318 9.65 -10.46 7.82
CA ASP A 318 9.41 -9.21 8.54
C ASP A 318 8.40 -9.38 9.66
N CYS A 319 8.40 -8.50 10.65
CA CYS A 319 7.42 -8.51 11.73
C CYS A 319 7.03 -7.09 12.17
N ILE A 320 5.98 -7.02 12.98
CA ILE A 320 5.55 -5.79 13.63
C ILE A 320 6.64 -5.34 14.61
N ASN A 321 7.00 -4.06 14.52
CA ASN A 321 7.84 -3.38 15.49
C ASN A 321 6.92 -2.64 16.49
N ASN A 322 7.19 -2.78 17.77
CA ASN A 322 6.47 -2.05 18.82
C ASN A 322 7.21 -0.79 19.31
N TYR A 323 8.25 -0.37 18.62
CA TYR A 323 8.88 0.92 18.86
C TYR A 323 7.99 2.04 18.28
N ALA A 324 7.15 2.62 19.11
CA ALA A 324 6.20 3.65 18.75
C ALA A 324 6.57 5.00 19.37
N PRO A 325 7.48 5.77 18.77
CA PRO A 325 7.88 7.08 19.29
C PRO A 325 6.83 8.13 18.90
N SER A 326 5.63 8.06 19.47
CA SER A 326 4.57 9.05 19.22
C SER A 326 5.02 10.48 19.47
N ALA A 327 5.86 10.70 20.48
CA ALA A 327 6.48 12.00 20.75
C ALA A 327 7.33 12.49 19.57
N GLN A 328 8.18 11.63 19.01
CA GLN A 328 9.04 12.01 17.88
C GLN A 328 8.23 12.28 16.61
N MET A 329 7.15 11.53 16.37
CA MET A 329 6.22 11.81 15.28
C MET A 329 5.53 13.17 15.45
N ALA A 330 5.08 13.48 16.65
CA ALA A 330 4.49 14.78 16.95
C ALA A 330 5.52 15.93 16.78
N ASP A 331 6.76 15.72 17.22
CA ASP A 331 7.84 16.71 17.06
C ASP A 331 8.20 16.91 15.58
N PHE A 332 8.25 15.85 14.79
CA PHE A 332 8.47 15.92 13.34
C PHE A 332 7.37 16.75 12.64
N LEU A 333 6.10 16.45 12.92
CA LEU A 333 4.98 17.22 12.36
C LEU A 333 4.98 18.67 12.86
N ASN A 334 5.32 18.89 14.14
CA ASN A 334 5.42 20.24 14.72
C ASN A 334 6.52 21.07 14.05
N ALA A 335 7.67 20.48 13.75
CA ALA A 335 8.75 21.16 13.05
C ALA A 335 8.35 21.68 11.65
N LEU A 336 7.47 20.95 10.96
CA LEU A 336 6.87 21.37 9.70
C LEU A 336 5.75 22.39 9.90
N SER A 337 4.92 22.20 10.94
CA SER A 337 3.78 23.08 11.25
C SER A 337 4.20 24.49 11.60
N THR A 338 5.32 24.66 12.30
CA THR A 338 5.84 25.97 12.75
C THR A 338 5.96 26.97 11.59
N ASN A 339 6.27 26.50 10.40
CA ASN A 339 6.40 27.32 9.20
C ASN A 339 5.25 27.15 8.20
N ASN A 340 4.19 26.45 8.58
CA ASN A 340 3.08 26.08 7.70
C ASN A 340 3.54 25.25 6.49
N GLU A 341 4.44 24.29 6.71
CA GLU A 341 5.09 23.46 5.69
C GLU A 341 4.64 22.00 5.71
N ILE A 342 3.61 21.63 6.48
CA ILE A 342 3.06 20.26 6.49
C ILE A 342 2.35 20.01 5.18
N PRO A 343 2.75 18.99 4.37
CA PRO A 343 1.95 18.53 3.23
C PRO A 343 0.69 17.80 3.72
N LYS A 344 -0.26 17.54 2.83
CA LYS A 344 -1.26 16.50 3.08
C LYS A 344 -0.51 15.19 3.39
N THR A 345 -0.84 14.54 4.51
CA THR A 345 -0.04 13.41 5.01
C THR A 345 -0.94 12.25 5.40
N ILE A 346 -0.52 11.04 5.07
CA ILE A 346 -1.17 9.79 5.45
C ILE A 346 -0.18 8.97 6.27
N LEU A 347 -0.58 8.58 7.49
CA LEU A 347 0.22 7.80 8.41
C LEU A 347 -0.32 6.39 8.51
N TYR A 348 0.51 5.40 8.18
CA TYR A 348 0.19 3.97 8.29
C TYR A 348 1.11 3.34 9.34
N SER A 349 0.55 2.77 10.39
CA SER A 349 1.32 1.93 11.31
C SER A 349 1.08 0.45 11.03
N LEU A 350 2.16 -0.33 11.07
CA LEU A 350 2.05 -1.78 11.07
C LEU A 350 1.63 -2.32 12.44
N ASN A 351 1.79 -1.52 13.50
CA ASN A 351 1.40 -1.88 14.86
C ASN A 351 -0.01 -1.35 15.17
N PRO A 352 -1.03 -2.22 15.35
CA PRO A 352 -2.39 -1.78 15.62
C PRO A 352 -2.54 -1.05 16.97
N ASN A 353 -1.60 -1.23 17.91
CA ASN A 353 -1.62 -0.48 19.17
C ASN A 353 -1.36 1.03 19.00
N ASP A 354 -0.86 1.44 17.83
CA ASP A 354 -0.61 2.86 17.53
C ASP A 354 -1.88 3.61 17.08
N ASN A 355 -2.97 2.92 16.77
CA ASN A 355 -4.19 3.53 16.23
C ASN A 355 -4.65 4.76 17.02
N ALA A 356 -4.76 4.64 18.34
CA ALA A 356 -5.18 5.76 19.19
C ALA A 356 -4.12 6.88 19.25
N SER A 357 -2.83 6.54 19.29
CA SER A 357 -1.75 7.52 19.27
C SER A 357 -1.77 8.33 17.98
N ILE A 358 -1.89 7.65 16.83
CA ILE A 358 -2.03 8.31 15.53
C ILE A 358 -3.27 9.22 15.52
N GLY A 359 -4.44 8.70 15.92
CA GLY A 359 -5.69 9.46 15.94
C GLY A 359 -5.60 10.75 16.73
N THR A 360 -4.92 10.73 17.87
CA THR A 360 -4.72 11.94 18.69
C THR A 360 -3.68 12.90 18.11
N ILE A 361 -2.58 12.40 17.54
CA ILE A 361 -1.54 13.22 16.93
C ILE A 361 -2.08 13.95 15.69
N ILE A 362 -2.74 13.25 14.78
CA ILE A 362 -3.27 13.87 13.55
C ILE A 362 -4.29 14.97 13.88
N GLY A 363 -5.05 14.84 14.97
CA GLY A 363 -5.96 15.86 15.44
C GLY A 363 -5.28 17.19 15.82
N CYS A 364 -3.99 17.16 16.15
CA CYS A 364 -3.23 18.37 16.49
C CYS A 364 -2.83 19.21 15.26
N PHE A 365 -2.84 18.64 14.07
CA PHE A 365 -2.27 19.25 12.85
C PHE A 365 -3.27 19.40 11.71
N GLN A 366 -4.57 19.37 11.99
CA GLN A 366 -5.61 19.63 10.98
C GLN A 366 -5.68 21.11 10.61
N GLU A 367 -6.05 21.37 9.36
CA GLU A 367 -6.19 22.73 8.82
C GLU A 367 -7.52 22.85 8.03
N LYS A 368 -7.59 23.81 7.11
CA LYS A 368 -8.81 24.10 6.33
C LYS A 368 -9.25 22.99 5.38
N PHE A 369 -8.33 22.09 4.99
CA PHE A 369 -8.69 20.95 4.13
C PHE A 369 -9.23 19.81 5.00
N PRO A 370 -10.44 19.27 4.74
CA PRO A 370 -11.00 18.17 5.54
C PRO A 370 -10.10 16.94 5.52
N GLY A 371 -9.66 16.50 6.72
CA GLY A 371 -8.76 15.37 6.84
C GLY A 371 -7.38 15.58 6.20
N LYS A 372 -6.79 16.78 6.32
CA LYS A 372 -5.45 17.10 5.79
C LYS A 372 -4.41 16.06 6.20
N ILE A 373 -4.43 15.67 7.47
CA ILE A 373 -3.64 14.56 7.97
C ILE A 373 -4.57 13.37 8.20
N GLN A 374 -4.28 12.25 7.57
CA GLN A 374 -5.08 11.03 7.60
C GLN A 374 -4.38 9.93 8.40
N GLN A 375 -5.17 9.13 9.11
CA GLN A 375 -4.74 7.78 9.44
C GLN A 375 -5.05 6.90 8.22
N GLY A 376 -4.05 6.23 7.67
CA GLY A 376 -4.21 5.32 6.56
C GLY A 376 -5.04 4.08 6.90
N SER A 377 -5.46 3.33 5.90
CA SER A 377 -6.15 2.06 6.11
C SER A 377 -5.27 1.06 6.87
N ALA A 378 -5.91 0.09 7.53
CA ALA A 378 -5.19 -1.03 8.13
C ALA A 378 -4.30 -1.68 7.06
N TRP A 379 -3.01 -1.77 7.35
CA TRP A 379 -1.96 -2.07 6.38
C TRP A 379 -1.27 -3.39 6.70
N TRP A 380 -0.92 -4.16 5.68
CA TRP A 380 -0.15 -5.39 5.68
C TRP A 380 -0.64 -6.43 6.70
N PHE A 381 -0.02 -6.56 7.89
CA PHE A 381 -0.44 -7.52 8.93
C PHE A 381 -1.79 -7.21 9.55
N ASN A 382 -2.37 -6.04 9.27
CA ASN A 382 -3.65 -5.58 9.81
C ASN A 382 -4.75 -5.46 8.74
N ASP A 383 -4.47 -5.77 7.46
CA ASP A 383 -5.43 -5.65 6.37
C ASP A 383 -6.45 -6.82 6.34
N HIS A 384 -6.89 -7.23 7.50
CA HIS A 384 -7.89 -8.25 7.75
C HIS A 384 -9.11 -7.67 8.47
N LYS A 385 -10.21 -8.43 8.53
CA LYS A 385 -11.49 -7.96 9.09
C LYS A 385 -11.32 -7.25 10.44
N THR A 386 -10.64 -7.88 11.41
CA THR A 386 -10.45 -7.30 12.74
C THR A 386 -9.64 -6.01 12.69
N GLY A 387 -8.48 -6.03 12.02
CA GLY A 387 -7.60 -4.86 11.93
C GLY A 387 -8.27 -3.67 11.22
N MET A 388 -8.99 -3.92 10.12
CA MET A 388 -9.77 -2.88 9.42
C MET A 388 -10.88 -2.31 10.32
N THR A 389 -11.62 -3.17 11.03
CA THR A 389 -12.67 -2.73 11.95
C THR A 389 -12.10 -1.90 13.10
N GLU A 390 -11.00 -2.33 13.71
CA GLU A 390 -10.34 -1.62 14.80
C GLU A 390 -9.76 -0.28 14.35
N GLN A 391 -9.11 -0.23 13.19
CA GLN A 391 -8.57 1.01 12.63
C GLN A 391 -9.69 2.03 12.36
N MET A 392 -10.77 1.63 11.66
CA MET A 392 -11.89 2.52 11.36
C MET A 392 -12.65 2.94 12.62
N THR A 393 -12.80 2.06 13.60
CA THR A 393 -13.43 2.39 14.90
C THR A 393 -12.59 3.41 15.67
N SER A 394 -11.26 3.22 15.72
CA SER A 394 -10.35 4.18 16.35
C SER A 394 -10.41 5.55 15.66
N LEU A 395 -10.40 5.55 14.32
CA LEU A 395 -10.52 6.79 13.55
C LEU A 395 -11.88 7.48 13.79
N ALA A 396 -12.98 6.73 13.85
CA ALA A 396 -14.31 7.27 14.15
C ALA A 396 -14.38 7.91 15.54
N ASN A 397 -13.74 7.28 16.53
CA ASN A 397 -13.74 7.77 17.91
C ASN A 397 -12.90 9.04 18.12
N LEU A 398 -11.86 9.26 17.32
CA LEU A 398 -10.85 10.31 17.52
C LEU A 398 -10.82 11.36 16.40
N GLY A 399 -11.57 11.13 15.32
CA GLY A 399 -11.58 12.00 14.15
C GLY A 399 -12.91 11.96 13.39
N CYS A 400 -12.87 12.32 12.12
CA CYS A 400 -14.03 12.35 11.23
C CYS A 400 -13.95 11.19 10.22
N LEU A 401 -14.47 10.02 10.57
CA LEU A 401 -14.45 8.84 9.67
C LEU A 401 -15.03 9.15 8.28
N GLY A 402 -16.04 10.01 8.16
CA GLY A 402 -16.63 10.39 6.88
C GLY A 402 -15.66 11.03 5.90
N ASN A 403 -14.51 11.54 6.35
CA ASN A 403 -13.44 12.08 5.52
C ASN A 403 -12.34 11.06 5.19
N PHE A 404 -12.49 9.82 5.63
CA PHE A 404 -11.48 8.77 5.40
C PHE A 404 -11.33 8.47 3.90
N ILE A 405 -10.10 8.30 3.45
CA ILE A 405 -9.78 8.07 2.03
C ILE A 405 -9.84 6.59 1.60
N GLY A 406 -10.24 5.71 2.51
CA GLY A 406 -10.52 4.30 2.21
C GLY A 406 -9.29 3.42 1.99
N MET A 407 -9.49 2.39 1.18
CA MET A 407 -8.58 1.26 0.97
C MET A 407 -7.60 1.52 -0.18
N LEU A 408 -6.43 0.92 -0.08
CA LEU A 408 -5.44 0.68 -1.12
C LEU A 408 -5.11 -0.82 -1.16
N THR A 409 -4.50 -1.33 -2.23
CA THR A 409 -4.20 -2.78 -2.28
C THR A 409 -2.87 -3.15 -1.65
N ASP A 410 -1.87 -2.30 -1.70
CA ASP A 410 -0.47 -2.62 -1.33
C ASP A 410 -0.01 -3.95 -1.95
N SER A 411 -0.40 -4.24 -3.18
CA SER A 411 -0.26 -5.55 -3.79
C SER A 411 0.62 -5.54 -5.04
N ARG A 412 1.18 -6.72 -5.31
CA ARG A 412 1.90 -7.04 -6.56
C ARG A 412 1.06 -7.86 -7.55
N SER A 413 -0.19 -8.25 -7.18
CA SER A 413 -1.04 -9.11 -7.98
C SER A 413 -2.21 -8.38 -8.61
N PHE A 414 -2.45 -8.59 -9.90
CA PHE A 414 -3.57 -8.03 -10.65
C PHE A 414 -4.94 -8.61 -10.27
N LEU A 415 -4.99 -9.66 -9.45
CA LEU A 415 -6.22 -10.21 -8.90
C LEU A 415 -6.62 -9.56 -7.56
N SER A 416 -5.73 -8.78 -6.95
CA SER A 416 -5.90 -8.23 -5.59
C SER A 416 -6.94 -7.12 -5.47
N TYR A 417 -7.53 -6.65 -6.55
CA TYR A 417 -8.59 -5.63 -6.50
C TYR A 417 -9.85 -6.10 -5.74
N THR A 418 -10.01 -7.41 -5.54
CA THR A 418 -11.02 -7.97 -4.63
C THR A 418 -10.85 -7.55 -3.17
N ARG A 419 -9.67 -7.02 -2.78
CA ARG A 419 -9.44 -6.43 -1.46
C ARG A 419 -10.31 -5.18 -1.24
N HIS A 420 -10.60 -4.40 -2.30
CA HIS A 420 -11.56 -3.28 -2.21
C HIS A 420 -12.98 -3.77 -1.90
N GLU A 421 -13.43 -4.87 -2.52
CA GLU A 421 -14.71 -5.49 -2.18
C GLU A 421 -14.72 -5.96 -0.72
N TYR A 422 -13.67 -6.62 -0.26
CA TYR A 422 -13.53 -7.08 1.11
C TYR A 422 -13.61 -5.92 2.11
N PHE A 423 -12.88 -4.83 1.86
CA PHE A 423 -12.92 -3.61 2.65
C PHE A 423 -14.32 -2.98 2.69
N ARG A 424 -14.96 -2.81 1.52
CA ARG A 424 -16.29 -2.19 1.41
C ARG A 424 -17.35 -2.97 2.19
N ARG A 425 -17.29 -4.30 2.18
CA ARG A 425 -18.16 -5.16 2.99
C ARG A 425 -17.94 -4.95 4.49
N ILE A 426 -16.70 -4.82 4.92
CA ILE A 426 -16.36 -4.55 6.33
C ILE A 426 -16.82 -3.14 6.74
N LEU A 427 -16.56 -2.13 5.92
CA LEU A 427 -17.03 -0.76 6.14
C LEU A 427 -18.55 -0.71 6.30
N CYS A 428 -19.30 -1.27 5.35
CA CYS A 428 -20.76 -1.27 5.39
C CYS A 428 -21.31 -2.07 6.57
N SER A 429 -20.63 -3.15 6.97
CA SER A 429 -21.00 -3.92 8.17
C SER A 429 -20.78 -3.12 9.45
N LEU A 430 -19.71 -2.36 9.54
CA LEU A 430 -19.41 -1.50 10.69
C LEU A 430 -20.41 -0.35 10.79
N VAL A 431 -20.58 0.42 9.72
CA VAL A 431 -21.48 1.58 9.68
C VAL A 431 -22.95 1.13 9.84
N GLY A 432 -23.35 0.07 9.13
CA GLY A 432 -24.70 -0.49 9.25
C GLY A 432 -25.02 -0.97 10.66
N GLY A 433 -24.01 -1.56 11.34
CA GLY A 433 -24.16 -1.95 12.76
C GLY A 433 -24.44 -0.76 13.68
N TRP A 434 -23.75 0.37 13.49
CA TRP A 434 -24.02 1.59 14.28
C TRP A 434 -25.44 2.14 14.05
N VAL A 435 -25.93 2.07 12.80
CA VAL A 435 -27.30 2.49 12.47
C VAL A 435 -28.33 1.56 13.12
N ASP A 436 -28.18 0.25 12.97
CA ASP A 436 -29.12 -0.73 13.53
C ASP A 436 -29.12 -0.75 15.06
N ASN A 437 -28.01 -0.36 15.70
CA ASN A 437 -27.92 -0.18 17.16
C ASN A 437 -28.44 1.20 17.63
N GLY A 438 -28.85 2.09 16.73
CA GLY A 438 -29.31 3.44 17.08
C GLY A 438 -28.21 4.42 17.47
N GLU A 439 -26.95 4.10 17.16
CA GLU A 439 -25.78 4.95 17.42
C GLU A 439 -25.64 6.06 16.36
N TYR A 440 -26.20 5.85 15.17
CA TYR A 440 -26.27 6.82 14.08
C TYR A 440 -27.67 6.79 13.42
N PRO A 441 -28.22 7.92 12.97
CA PRO A 441 -29.55 7.95 12.36
C PRO A 441 -29.55 7.22 11.01
N ALA A 442 -30.69 6.63 10.63
CA ALA A 442 -30.92 6.02 9.32
C ALA A 442 -31.18 7.10 8.23
N ASP A 443 -30.34 8.11 8.19
CA ASP A 443 -30.35 9.15 7.14
C ASP A 443 -29.62 8.59 5.90
N MET A 444 -30.40 8.04 4.97
CA MET A 444 -29.87 7.38 3.79
C MET A 444 -29.04 8.31 2.90
N LYS A 445 -29.36 9.60 2.85
CA LYS A 445 -28.59 10.58 2.08
C LYS A 445 -27.20 10.78 2.69
N ALA A 446 -27.12 11.00 3.99
CA ALA A 446 -25.85 11.15 4.69
C ALA A 446 -25.01 9.86 4.64
N LEU A 447 -25.64 8.70 4.76
CA LEU A 447 -25.00 7.40 4.68
C LEU A 447 -24.45 7.11 3.28
N GLU A 448 -25.20 7.45 2.22
CA GLU A 448 -24.72 7.38 0.84
C GLU A 448 -23.48 8.24 0.62
N GLU A 449 -23.51 9.51 1.04
CA GLU A 449 -22.38 10.44 0.94
C GLU A 449 -21.14 9.89 1.67
N ILE A 450 -21.29 9.35 2.88
CA ILE A 450 -20.21 8.76 3.67
C ILE A 450 -19.64 7.51 2.98
N VAL A 451 -20.50 6.57 2.56
CA VAL A 451 -20.05 5.31 1.96
C VAL A 451 -19.37 5.54 0.61
N LYS A 452 -19.98 6.31 -0.29
CA LYS A 452 -19.38 6.69 -1.58
C LYS A 452 -18.10 7.51 -1.37
N GLY A 453 -18.10 8.41 -0.37
CA GLY A 453 -16.94 9.18 0.03
C GLY A 453 -15.77 8.28 0.35
N ILE A 454 -15.90 7.38 1.32
CA ILE A 454 -14.83 6.49 1.78
C ILE A 454 -14.43 5.47 0.70
N CYS A 455 -15.39 4.99 -0.10
CA CYS A 455 -15.10 4.01 -1.14
C CYS A 455 -14.35 4.58 -2.36
N TYR A 456 -14.44 5.91 -2.60
CA TYR A 456 -13.87 6.50 -3.81
C TYR A 456 -13.74 8.03 -3.77
N ASN A 457 -14.83 8.79 -3.54
CA ASN A 457 -14.86 10.24 -3.79
C ASN A 457 -13.89 11.03 -2.90
N ASN A 458 -13.67 10.59 -1.65
CA ASN A 458 -12.71 11.25 -0.76
C ASN A 458 -11.29 11.14 -1.29
N SER A 459 -10.91 9.99 -1.85
CA SER A 459 -9.59 9.82 -2.48
C SER A 459 -9.43 10.73 -3.70
N VAL A 460 -10.44 10.82 -4.58
CA VAL A 460 -10.41 11.74 -5.73
C VAL A 460 -10.13 13.17 -5.27
N LYS A 461 -10.86 13.65 -4.25
CA LYS A 461 -10.70 15.01 -3.68
C LYS A 461 -9.36 15.20 -2.98
N TYR A 462 -8.96 14.20 -2.18
CA TYR A 462 -7.76 14.29 -1.35
C TYR A 462 -6.49 14.37 -2.20
N PHE A 463 -6.38 13.50 -3.21
CA PHE A 463 -5.24 13.49 -4.12
C PHE A 463 -5.32 14.56 -5.21
N GLY A 464 -6.51 15.07 -5.51
CA GLY A 464 -6.72 16.02 -6.60
C GLY A 464 -6.61 15.41 -7.99
N PHE A 465 -6.87 14.10 -8.10
CA PHE A 465 -6.85 13.41 -9.39
C PHE A 465 -7.92 13.97 -10.34
N LYS A 466 -7.59 13.97 -11.63
CA LYS A 466 -8.53 14.41 -12.69
C LYS A 466 -9.51 13.27 -13.01
N LEU A 467 -10.36 12.96 -12.06
CA LEU A 467 -11.39 11.93 -12.12
C LEU A 467 -12.73 12.53 -11.67
N ASP A 468 -13.82 12.02 -12.23
CA ASP A 468 -15.16 12.42 -11.82
C ASP A 468 -15.58 11.72 -10.53
N GLU A 469 -16.26 12.46 -9.65
CA GLU A 469 -16.91 11.89 -8.47
C GLU A 469 -18.16 11.09 -8.88
N VAL A 470 -18.42 10.00 -8.17
CA VAL A 470 -19.69 9.26 -8.33
C VAL A 470 -20.78 9.98 -7.56
N LYS A 471 -21.80 10.44 -8.29
CA LYS A 471 -22.98 11.13 -7.75
C LYS A 471 -23.95 10.18 -7.04
#